data_c808ef8eafb6c69c74d17d77df180fb3
#
_entry.id   c808ef8eafb6c69c74d17d77df180fb3
#
_cell.length_a   1.000
_cell.length_b   1.000
_cell.length_c   1.000
_cell.angle_alpha   90.00
_cell.angle_beta   90.00
_cell.angle_gamma   90.00
#
_symmetry.space_group_name_H-M   'P 1'
#
loop_
_entity.id
_entity.type
_entity.pdbx_description
1 polymer ?
#
loop_
_entity_poly.entity_id
_entity_poly.type
_entity_poly.pdbx_seq_one_letter_code
_entity_poly.pdbx_strand_id
1 'polypeptide(L)'
;MRITCRLAILFLALLASVSVFAQQEQTDSLVVLLSSKSAQMVDVEGASYRKVIGPARFLHNDTYLLCDTALWNVETKIIEAWGNVSILQEETVLTSDKLTYLIDMDLAQFRGGVVQLQDKDHNTLRTRYLDYNTKDSLAVFQHGGAMRDKDGQIIESDMGTYDSKVKLFTFKEKVNMFTDSVFVKTNMLEYESDKNLATFGYGTNAWQKDNMLSSDSGWYNREKEIFFFNNNVHVMTDSQEGWCDSLYFY
;
A
#
# COMPACT_ATOMS: atom_id res chain seq x y z
N MET A 1 -31.34 -37.70 53.77
CA MET A 1 -30.65 -36.43 53.92
C MET A 1 -29.23 -36.51 53.32
N ARG A 2 -29.12 -36.74 52.00
CA ARG A 2 -27.83 -36.86 51.25
C ARG A 2 -27.88 -36.27 49.82
N ILE A 3 -28.84 -35.39 49.52
CA ILE A 3 -29.03 -34.84 48.16
C ILE A 3 -28.62 -33.35 48.08
N THR A 4 -28.47 -32.64 49.16
CA THR A 4 -28.20 -31.17 49.17
C THR A 4 -26.74 -30.81 49.00
N CYS A 5 -25.79 -31.76 49.14
CA CYS A 5 -24.36 -31.45 49.05
C CYS A 5 -23.80 -31.51 47.61
N ARG A 6 -24.47 -32.17 46.67
CA ARG A 6 -24.01 -32.28 45.27
C ARG A 6 -24.46 -31.12 44.38
N LEU A 7 -25.55 -30.41 44.75
CA LEU A 7 -25.98 -29.24 44.01
C LEU A 7 -25.13 -27.97 44.31
N ALA A 8 -24.60 -27.86 45.53
CA ALA A 8 -23.75 -26.71 45.90
C ALA A 8 -22.38 -26.73 45.21
N ILE A 9 -21.83 -27.93 44.91
CA ILE A 9 -20.55 -28.09 44.22
C ILE A 9 -20.70 -27.80 42.72
N LEU A 10 -21.85 -28.09 42.11
CA LEU A 10 -22.12 -27.76 40.71
C LEU A 10 -22.34 -26.25 40.49
N PHE A 11 -22.87 -25.53 41.48
CA PHE A 11 -23.07 -24.07 41.41
C PHE A 11 -21.77 -23.29 41.62
N LEU A 12 -20.82 -23.83 42.38
CA LEU A 12 -19.50 -23.23 42.57
C LEU A 12 -18.58 -23.41 41.33
N ALA A 13 -18.76 -24.49 40.56
CA ALA A 13 -18.03 -24.74 39.31
C ALA A 13 -18.52 -23.88 38.16
N LEU A 14 -19.76 -23.36 38.19
CA LEU A 14 -20.33 -22.50 37.16
C LEU A 14 -19.92 -21.03 37.32
N LEU A 15 -19.43 -20.61 38.48
CA LEU A 15 -18.97 -19.25 38.77
C LEU A 15 -17.47 -19.04 38.49
N ALA A 16 -16.72 -20.12 38.22
CA ALA A 16 -15.28 -20.02 37.89
C ALA A 16 -15.00 -19.86 36.39
N SER A 17 -16.02 -19.79 35.52
CA SER A 17 -15.86 -19.50 34.08
C SER A 17 -16.01 -18.01 33.75
N VAL A 18 -15.73 -17.12 34.68
CA VAL A 18 -15.66 -15.68 34.43
C VAL A 18 -14.29 -15.35 33.84
N SER A 19 -14.29 -15.30 32.51
CA SER A 19 -13.53 -14.33 31.73
C SER A 19 -12.07 -14.13 32.12
N VAL A 20 -11.22 -15.01 31.61
CA VAL A 20 -9.90 -14.54 31.13
C VAL A 20 -10.19 -13.71 29.87
N PHE A 21 -10.60 -12.46 30.03
CA PHE A 21 -10.29 -11.46 29.03
C PHE A 21 -8.77 -11.38 29.07
N ALA A 22 -8.12 -11.99 28.08
CA ALA A 22 -6.77 -11.63 27.74
C ALA A 22 -6.83 -10.10 27.52
N GLN A 23 -6.35 -9.33 28.50
CA GLN A 23 -5.83 -8.02 28.22
C GLN A 23 -4.74 -8.26 27.16
N GLN A 24 -5.08 -7.95 25.94
CA GLN A 24 -4.09 -7.75 24.90
C GLN A 24 -3.25 -6.60 25.44
N GLU A 25 -2.12 -6.92 26.07
CA GLU A 25 -1.12 -5.92 26.38
C GLU A 25 -0.85 -5.21 25.07
N GLN A 26 -1.36 -4.01 24.96
CA GLN A 26 -0.95 -3.07 23.95
C GLN A 26 0.52 -2.81 24.29
N THR A 27 1.42 -3.59 23.72
CA THR A 27 2.86 -3.35 23.80
C THR A 27 3.05 -1.96 23.22
N ASP A 28 3.27 -1.00 24.09
CA ASP A 28 3.53 0.39 23.70
C ASP A 28 4.79 0.36 22.84
N SER A 29 4.60 0.41 21.55
CA SER A 29 5.64 0.25 20.56
C SER A 29 6.54 1.49 20.61
N LEU A 30 7.76 1.30 21.10
CA LEU A 30 8.68 2.39 21.38
C LEU A 30 9.46 2.80 20.14
N VAL A 31 9.37 4.09 19.79
CA VAL A 31 10.28 4.66 18.78
C VAL A 31 11.63 4.92 19.40
N VAL A 32 12.70 4.44 18.77
CA VAL A 32 14.07 4.61 19.18
C VAL A 32 14.83 5.48 18.18
N LEU A 33 15.44 6.57 18.66
CA LEU A 33 16.41 7.34 17.88
C LEU A 33 17.75 6.59 17.89
N LEU A 34 18.10 5.98 16.76
CA LEU A 34 19.33 5.20 16.62
C LEU A 34 20.57 6.08 16.40
N SER A 35 20.41 7.14 15.59
CA SER A 35 21.51 8.05 15.28
C SER A 35 20.98 9.42 14.87
N SER A 36 21.78 10.46 15.17
CA SER A 36 21.59 11.83 14.70
C SER A 36 22.88 12.61 14.85
N LYS A 37 23.00 13.75 14.18
CA LYS A 37 24.08 14.70 14.40
C LYS A 37 23.91 15.47 15.71
N SER A 38 22.66 15.87 16.01
CA SER A 38 22.29 16.48 17.29
C SER A 38 20.81 16.26 17.60
N ALA A 39 20.48 16.25 18.88
CA ALA A 39 19.12 16.25 19.39
C ALA A 39 19.00 17.22 20.56
N GLN A 40 17.98 18.07 20.55
CA GLN A 40 17.74 19.07 21.59
C GLN A 40 16.24 19.24 21.85
N MET A 41 15.91 19.60 23.09
CA MET A 41 14.53 19.99 23.41
C MET A 41 14.29 21.42 22.94
N VAL A 42 13.15 21.64 22.31
CA VAL A 42 12.68 22.96 21.86
C VAL A 42 11.20 23.11 22.20
N ASP A 43 10.80 24.32 22.58
CA ASP A 43 9.40 24.65 22.78
C ASP A 43 8.88 25.41 21.56
N VAL A 44 7.80 24.91 20.97
CA VAL A 44 7.13 25.52 19.82
C VAL A 44 5.66 25.72 20.20
N GLU A 45 5.22 26.97 20.26
CA GLU A 45 3.83 27.33 20.59
C GLU A 45 3.30 26.71 21.89
N GLY A 46 4.20 26.53 22.89
CA GLY A 46 3.85 25.97 24.21
C GLY A 46 3.85 24.44 24.27
N ALA A 47 4.20 23.76 23.21
CA ALA A 47 4.42 22.31 23.18
C ALA A 47 5.91 21.98 23.12
N SER A 48 6.33 20.94 23.84
CA SER A 48 7.73 20.51 23.90
C SER A 48 8.02 19.45 22.83
N TYR A 49 9.06 19.70 22.04
CA TYR A 49 9.50 18.81 20.98
C TYR A 49 10.96 18.42 21.16
N ARG A 50 11.30 17.22 20.69
CA ARG A 50 12.68 16.84 20.41
C ARG A 50 13.00 17.21 18.97
N LYS A 51 13.76 18.28 18.77
CA LYS A 51 14.31 18.65 17.46
C LYS A 51 15.54 17.79 17.20
N VAL A 52 15.48 16.99 16.14
CA VAL A 52 16.55 16.10 15.70
C VAL A 52 17.12 16.61 14.39
N ILE A 53 18.45 16.78 14.33
CA ILE A 53 19.17 17.19 13.13
C ILE A 53 20.05 16.03 12.67
N GLY A 54 19.87 15.65 11.42
CA GLY A 54 20.43 14.46 10.81
C GLY A 54 21.69 14.67 9.99
N PRO A 55 22.03 13.60 9.27
CA PRO A 55 21.16 12.46 8.96
C PRO A 55 20.69 11.72 10.21
N ALA A 56 19.37 11.68 10.39
CA ALA A 56 18.74 11.04 11.53
C ALA A 56 18.16 9.69 11.14
N ARG A 57 18.21 8.72 12.07
CA ARG A 57 17.64 7.38 11.88
C ARG A 57 16.85 6.99 13.11
N PHE A 58 15.57 6.69 12.89
CA PHE A 58 14.67 6.17 13.91
C PHE A 58 14.32 4.71 13.58
N LEU A 59 14.00 3.95 14.61
CA LEU A 59 13.46 2.60 14.51
C LEU A 59 12.14 2.54 15.26
N HIS A 60 11.11 2.05 14.61
CA HIS A 60 9.82 1.74 15.20
C HIS A 60 9.40 0.34 14.72
N ASN A 61 9.32 -0.62 15.64
CA ASN A 61 9.16 -2.03 15.31
C ASN A 61 10.24 -2.50 14.32
N ASP A 62 9.87 -2.92 13.11
CA ASP A 62 10.74 -3.34 12.00
C ASP A 62 10.96 -2.24 10.93
N THR A 63 10.48 -1.03 11.21
CA THR A 63 10.48 0.10 10.27
C THR A 63 11.55 1.10 10.62
N TYR A 64 12.41 1.43 9.65
CA TYR A 64 13.39 2.51 9.76
C TYR A 64 12.84 3.78 9.11
N LEU A 65 12.85 4.89 9.87
CA LEU A 65 12.63 6.23 9.33
C LEU A 65 13.96 6.98 9.28
N LEU A 66 14.31 7.51 8.11
CA LEU A 66 15.47 8.34 7.87
C LEU A 66 15.04 9.74 7.41
N CYS A 67 15.78 10.79 7.83
CA CYS A 67 15.53 12.17 7.39
C CYS A 67 16.69 13.09 7.71
N ASP A 68 16.70 14.29 7.12
CA ASP A 68 17.67 15.31 7.48
C ASP A 68 17.29 16.09 8.74
N THR A 69 16.01 16.27 9.00
CA THR A 69 15.51 16.97 10.20
C THR A 69 14.18 16.39 10.63
N ALA A 70 13.97 16.28 11.95
CA ALA A 70 12.68 15.91 12.52
C ALA A 70 12.32 16.76 13.74
N LEU A 71 11.02 16.99 13.92
CA LEU A 71 10.41 17.42 15.18
C LEU A 71 9.59 16.25 15.74
N TRP A 72 9.97 15.76 16.89
CA TRP A 72 9.29 14.66 17.55
C TRP A 72 8.58 15.15 18.81
N ASN A 73 7.27 15.18 18.78
CA ASN A 73 6.45 15.39 19.96
C ASN A 73 6.21 14.03 20.65
N VAL A 74 6.79 13.87 21.83
CA VAL A 74 6.70 12.59 22.56
C VAL A 74 5.33 12.39 23.20
N GLU A 75 4.66 13.47 23.60
CA GLU A 75 3.34 13.42 24.24
C GLU A 75 2.24 13.04 23.26
N THR A 76 2.24 13.69 22.09
CA THR A 76 1.27 13.39 21.02
C THR A 76 1.69 12.21 20.15
N LYS A 77 2.91 11.68 20.35
CA LYS A 77 3.48 10.56 19.59
C LYS A 77 3.50 10.80 18.06
N ILE A 78 3.89 12.03 17.69
CA ILE A 78 3.98 12.44 16.28
C ILE A 78 5.43 12.82 15.96
N ILE A 79 5.92 12.31 14.83
CA ILE A 79 7.19 12.75 14.22
C ILE A 79 6.88 13.43 12.91
N GLU A 80 7.28 14.71 12.80
CA GLU A 80 7.31 15.42 11.53
C GLU A 80 8.74 15.43 11.02
N ALA A 81 8.96 14.96 9.79
CA ALA A 81 10.28 14.80 9.18
C ALA A 81 10.38 15.52 7.85
N TRP A 82 11.58 16.08 7.58
CA TRP A 82 11.87 16.82 6.36
C TRP A 82 13.26 16.51 5.82
N GLY A 83 13.39 16.62 4.51
CA GLY A 83 14.62 16.47 3.74
C GLY A 83 15.07 15.03 3.66
N ASN A 84 15.20 14.51 2.44
CA ASN A 84 15.61 13.14 2.16
C ASN A 84 14.89 12.10 3.02
N VAL A 85 13.58 12.29 3.20
CA VAL A 85 12.77 11.40 4.03
C VAL A 85 12.64 10.06 3.36
N SER A 86 12.90 8.99 4.13
CA SER A 86 12.76 7.62 3.66
C SER A 86 12.23 6.72 4.77
N ILE A 87 11.29 5.84 4.43
CA ILE A 87 10.94 4.66 5.23
C ILE A 87 11.45 3.43 4.53
N LEU A 88 12.09 2.56 5.32
CA LEU A 88 12.54 1.24 4.87
C LEU A 88 11.89 0.21 5.77
N GLN A 89 11.13 -0.69 5.16
CA GLN A 89 10.52 -1.81 5.83
C GLN A 89 10.64 -3.04 4.93
N GLU A 90 11.31 -4.09 5.43
CA GLU A 90 11.65 -5.27 4.63
C GLU A 90 12.32 -4.87 3.31
N GLU A 91 11.67 -5.15 2.19
CA GLU A 91 12.16 -4.86 0.84
C GLU A 91 11.41 -3.68 0.17
N THR A 92 10.58 -2.96 0.94
CA THR A 92 9.83 -1.78 0.48
C THR A 92 10.55 -0.51 0.92
N VAL A 93 10.75 0.40 -0.02
CA VAL A 93 11.36 1.72 0.21
C VAL A 93 10.39 2.81 -0.20
N LEU A 94 10.07 3.71 0.73
CA LEU A 94 9.28 4.91 0.46
C LEU A 94 10.16 6.15 0.63
N THR A 95 10.03 7.11 -0.28
CA THR A 95 10.79 8.36 -0.24
C THR A 95 9.91 9.56 -0.51
N SER A 96 10.22 10.70 0.13
CA SER A 96 9.56 12.00 -0.09
C SER A 96 10.37 13.15 0.47
N ASP A 97 9.87 14.39 0.29
CA ASP A 97 10.43 15.57 0.94
C ASP A 97 9.94 15.75 2.36
N LYS A 98 8.73 15.25 2.67
CA LYS A 98 8.04 15.45 3.97
C LYS A 98 7.27 14.22 4.38
N LEU A 99 7.26 13.98 5.69
CA LEU A 99 6.51 12.91 6.33
C LEU A 99 5.94 13.40 7.67
N THR A 100 4.70 13.02 7.95
CA THR A 100 4.13 13.01 9.29
C THR A 100 3.92 11.56 9.71
N TYR A 101 4.59 11.12 10.77
CA TYR A 101 4.47 9.75 11.29
C TYR A 101 3.67 9.75 12.58
N LEU A 102 2.50 9.14 12.55
CA LEU A 102 1.57 8.96 13.67
C LEU A 102 1.88 7.61 14.33
N ILE A 103 2.68 7.65 15.40
CA ILE A 103 3.28 6.45 16.02
C ILE A 103 2.20 5.48 16.52
N ASP A 104 1.21 5.96 17.28
CA ASP A 104 0.14 5.12 17.84
C ASP A 104 -0.76 4.47 16.79
N MET A 105 -0.75 4.99 15.56
CA MET A 105 -1.55 4.48 14.44
C MET A 105 -0.72 3.63 13.48
N ASP A 106 0.57 3.49 13.71
CA ASP A 106 1.52 2.88 12.78
C ASP A 106 1.41 3.50 11.36
N LEU A 107 1.08 4.81 11.27
CA LEU A 107 0.71 5.48 10.03
C LEU A 107 1.73 6.54 9.61
N ALA A 108 2.34 6.32 8.46
CA ALA A 108 3.25 7.25 7.80
C ALA A 108 2.53 7.99 6.66
N GLN A 109 2.35 9.30 6.79
CA GLN A 109 1.70 10.16 5.81
C GLN A 109 2.75 10.92 5.00
N PHE A 110 3.01 10.45 3.79
CA PHE A 110 3.95 11.07 2.87
C PHE A 110 3.27 12.16 2.06
N ARG A 111 3.92 13.32 1.98
CA ARG A 111 3.43 14.49 1.24
C ARG A 111 4.59 15.18 0.56
N GLY A 112 4.43 15.60 -0.69
CA GLY A 112 5.50 16.31 -1.40
C GLY A 112 5.24 16.52 -2.88
N GLY A 113 6.23 17.07 -3.56
CA GLY A 113 6.21 17.20 -5.02
C GLY A 113 6.17 15.83 -5.70
N VAL A 114 6.97 14.90 -5.18
CA VAL A 114 6.99 13.48 -5.57
C VAL A 114 7.12 12.64 -4.31
N VAL A 115 6.21 11.69 -4.15
CA VAL A 115 6.31 10.56 -3.21
C VAL A 115 6.54 9.32 -4.05
N GLN A 116 7.56 8.54 -3.72
CA GLN A 116 7.90 7.32 -4.44
C GLN A 116 7.91 6.13 -3.50
N LEU A 117 7.25 5.06 -3.92
CA LEU A 117 7.35 3.74 -3.33
C LEU A 117 8.05 2.83 -4.33
N GLN A 118 9.03 2.07 -3.87
CA GLN A 118 9.69 1.03 -4.66
C GLN A 118 9.56 -0.30 -3.92
N ASP A 119 9.13 -1.34 -4.62
CA ASP A 119 9.07 -2.70 -4.11
C ASP A 119 10.37 -3.49 -4.41
N LYS A 120 10.42 -4.72 -3.94
CA LYS A 120 11.52 -5.66 -4.18
C LYS A 120 11.80 -5.92 -5.67
N ASP A 121 10.75 -5.99 -6.46
CA ASP A 121 10.81 -6.34 -7.88
C ASP A 121 11.12 -5.12 -8.76
N HIS A 122 11.52 -3.99 -8.12
CA HIS A 122 11.84 -2.71 -8.73
C HIS A 122 10.65 -2.01 -9.42
N ASN A 123 9.42 -2.40 -9.10
CA ASN A 123 8.26 -1.61 -9.49
C ASN A 123 8.26 -0.31 -8.68
N THR A 124 8.00 0.79 -9.36
CA THR A 124 8.06 2.12 -8.78
C THR A 124 6.73 2.83 -8.92
N LEU A 125 6.03 3.06 -7.80
CA LEU A 125 4.82 3.88 -7.74
C LEU A 125 5.21 5.32 -7.40
N ARG A 126 4.71 6.29 -8.16
CA ARG A 126 4.87 7.73 -7.92
C ARG A 126 3.52 8.40 -7.75
N THR A 127 3.41 9.23 -6.74
CA THR A 127 2.22 10.02 -6.41
C THR A 127 2.62 11.30 -5.68
N ARG A 128 1.67 12.11 -5.22
CA ARG A 128 1.91 13.27 -4.34
C ARG A 128 1.45 13.04 -2.91
N TYR A 129 0.53 12.10 -2.72
CA TYR A 129 -0.11 11.79 -1.45
C TYR A 129 -0.15 10.28 -1.26
N LEU A 130 0.57 9.79 -0.26
CA LEU A 130 0.60 8.38 0.06
C LEU A 130 0.55 8.22 1.58
N ASP A 131 -0.35 7.39 2.05
CA ASP A 131 -0.44 6.95 3.43
C ASP A 131 0.02 5.49 3.50
N TYR A 132 0.98 5.21 4.39
CA TYR A 132 1.53 3.88 4.57
C TYR A 132 1.32 3.40 6.00
N ASN A 133 0.55 2.33 6.17
CA ASN A 133 0.42 1.65 7.45
C ASN A 133 1.57 0.67 7.60
N THR A 134 2.49 0.93 8.57
CA THR A 134 3.70 0.13 8.76
C THR A 134 3.42 -1.22 9.42
N LYS A 135 2.32 -1.36 10.18
CA LYS A 135 1.90 -2.63 10.79
C LYS A 135 1.28 -3.58 9.77
N ASP A 136 0.44 -3.04 8.91
CA ASP A 136 -0.26 -3.82 7.89
C ASP A 136 0.57 -3.96 6.61
N SER A 137 1.62 -3.14 6.46
CA SER A 137 2.47 -3.03 5.26
C SER A 137 1.68 -2.65 4.02
N LEU A 138 0.68 -1.76 4.22
CA LEU A 138 -0.28 -1.32 3.22
C LEU A 138 -0.08 0.16 2.88
N ALA A 139 0.21 0.43 1.61
CA ALA A 139 0.22 1.77 1.05
C ALA A 139 -1.12 2.11 0.39
N VAL A 140 -1.59 3.33 0.59
CA VAL A 140 -2.80 3.87 -0.06
C VAL A 140 -2.45 5.21 -0.70
N PHE A 141 -2.75 5.37 -1.98
CA PHE A 141 -2.61 6.63 -2.68
C PHE A 141 -3.95 7.13 -3.21
N GLN A 142 -4.10 8.44 -3.25
CA GLN A 142 -5.26 9.16 -3.75
C GLN A 142 -4.79 10.38 -4.55
N HIS A 143 -5.68 10.90 -5.40
CA HIS A 143 -5.39 12.07 -6.26
C HIS A 143 -4.33 11.82 -7.33
N GLY A 144 -4.33 10.62 -7.87
CA GLY A 144 -3.48 10.19 -8.97
C GLY A 144 -2.18 9.51 -8.53
N GLY A 145 -1.87 8.44 -9.23
CA GLY A 145 -0.62 7.69 -9.09
C GLY A 145 -0.28 6.96 -10.37
N ALA A 146 1.02 6.79 -10.61
CA ALA A 146 1.55 6.04 -11.73
C ALA A 146 2.58 5.03 -11.22
N MET A 147 2.35 3.76 -11.52
CA MET A 147 3.33 2.69 -11.31
C MET A 147 4.05 2.40 -12.62
N ARG A 148 5.35 2.22 -12.52
CA ARG A 148 6.18 1.73 -13.62
C ARG A 148 6.89 0.47 -13.16
N ASP A 149 6.76 -0.60 -13.93
CA ASP A 149 7.51 -1.82 -13.69
C ASP A 149 8.98 -1.71 -14.17
N LYS A 150 9.78 -2.73 -13.87
CA LYS A 150 11.19 -2.80 -14.27
C LYS A 150 11.40 -2.82 -15.80
N ASP A 151 10.40 -3.28 -16.55
CA ASP A 151 10.45 -3.46 -18.01
C ASP A 151 9.79 -2.30 -18.76
N GLY A 152 9.29 -1.29 -18.04
CA GLY A 152 8.77 -0.05 -18.61
C GLY A 152 7.27 0.02 -18.82
N GLN A 153 6.50 -1.03 -18.49
CA GLN A 153 5.04 -0.96 -18.44
C GLN A 153 4.59 0.10 -17.43
N ILE A 154 3.58 0.87 -17.78
CA ILE A 154 3.03 1.92 -16.91
C ILE A 154 1.57 1.61 -16.62
N ILE A 155 1.16 1.75 -15.35
CA ILE A 155 -0.22 1.68 -14.91
C ILE A 155 -0.53 2.95 -14.11
N GLU A 156 -1.56 3.68 -14.52
CA GLU A 156 -2.00 4.93 -13.90
C GLU A 156 -3.45 4.82 -13.41
N SER A 157 -3.78 5.51 -12.33
CA SER A 157 -5.16 5.61 -11.84
C SER A 157 -5.35 6.82 -10.93
N ASP A 158 -6.60 7.17 -10.62
CA ASP A 158 -6.91 8.24 -9.67
C ASP A 158 -6.60 7.81 -8.23
N MET A 159 -6.76 6.52 -7.89
CA MET A 159 -6.46 5.96 -6.56
C MET A 159 -6.04 4.50 -6.63
N GLY A 160 -5.43 4.03 -5.56
CA GLY A 160 -5.06 2.62 -5.45
C GLY A 160 -4.34 2.29 -4.15
N THR A 161 -3.94 1.03 -4.06
CA THR A 161 -3.22 0.48 -2.91
C THR A 161 -2.05 -0.39 -3.37
N TYR A 162 -1.08 -0.55 -2.49
CA TYR A 162 -0.06 -1.59 -2.59
C TYR A 162 0.06 -2.33 -1.27
N ASP A 163 -0.23 -3.62 -1.28
CA ASP A 163 -0.01 -4.53 -0.17
C ASP A 163 1.33 -5.25 -0.39
N SER A 164 2.34 -4.91 0.42
CA SER A 164 3.68 -5.47 0.25
C SER A 164 3.80 -6.92 0.73
N LYS A 165 2.91 -7.38 1.61
CA LYS A 165 2.92 -8.77 2.12
C LYS A 165 2.54 -9.78 1.03
N VAL A 166 1.59 -9.39 0.18
CA VAL A 166 1.11 -10.23 -0.94
C VAL A 166 1.55 -9.70 -2.30
N LYS A 167 2.33 -8.60 -2.35
CA LYS A 167 2.89 -7.98 -3.55
C LYS A 167 1.84 -7.60 -4.58
N LEU A 168 0.73 -7.06 -4.11
CA LEU A 168 -0.43 -6.72 -4.91
C LEU A 168 -0.62 -5.21 -5.01
N PHE A 169 -0.55 -4.68 -6.21
CA PHE A 169 -1.04 -3.34 -6.53
C PHE A 169 -2.51 -3.43 -6.98
N THR A 170 -3.35 -2.57 -6.43
CA THR A 170 -4.74 -2.39 -6.88
C THR A 170 -4.92 -0.96 -7.36
N PHE A 171 -5.35 -0.80 -8.60
CA PHE A 171 -5.63 0.49 -9.23
C PHE A 171 -7.13 0.65 -9.45
N LYS A 172 -7.68 1.81 -9.12
CA LYS A 172 -9.12 2.11 -9.23
C LYS A 172 -9.34 3.49 -9.80
N GLU A 173 -10.44 3.61 -10.53
CA GLU A 173 -10.90 4.83 -11.19
C GLU A 173 -9.94 5.33 -12.28
N LYS A 174 -10.45 5.39 -13.49
CA LYS A 174 -9.73 5.84 -14.69
C LYS A 174 -8.38 5.14 -14.88
N VAL A 175 -8.36 3.84 -14.73
CA VAL A 175 -7.14 3.05 -14.88
C VAL A 175 -6.72 3.01 -16.34
N ASN A 176 -5.47 3.40 -16.60
CA ASN A 176 -4.81 3.29 -17.88
C ASN A 176 -3.57 2.41 -17.74
N MET A 177 -3.44 1.39 -18.57
CA MET A 177 -2.25 0.56 -18.65
C MET A 177 -1.62 0.69 -20.03
N PHE A 178 -0.34 0.96 -20.06
CA PHE A 178 0.48 1.11 -21.26
C PHE A 178 1.52 0.00 -21.30
N THR A 179 1.46 -0.84 -22.32
CA THR A 179 2.51 -1.77 -22.68
C THR A 179 3.25 -1.27 -23.92
N ASP A 180 4.21 -2.02 -24.42
CA ASP A 180 4.97 -1.63 -25.62
C ASP A 180 4.07 -1.48 -26.87
N SER A 181 2.95 -2.22 -26.93
CA SER A 181 2.11 -2.27 -28.13
C SER A 181 0.62 -2.08 -27.89
N VAL A 182 0.16 -2.23 -26.64
CA VAL A 182 -1.27 -2.19 -26.29
C VAL A 182 -1.52 -1.15 -25.22
N PHE A 183 -2.56 -0.36 -25.43
CA PHE A 183 -3.12 0.55 -24.44
C PHE A 183 -4.42 -0.03 -23.91
N VAL A 184 -4.58 -0.14 -22.57
CA VAL A 184 -5.80 -0.65 -21.92
C VAL A 184 -6.39 0.42 -21.02
N LYS A 185 -7.70 0.58 -21.11
CA LYS A 185 -8.52 1.44 -20.24
C LYS A 185 -9.53 0.59 -19.49
N THR A 186 -9.59 0.73 -18.16
CA THR A 186 -10.52 -0.01 -17.32
C THR A 186 -10.87 0.79 -16.05
N ASN A 187 -11.83 0.33 -15.26
CA ASN A 187 -12.15 0.98 -13.99
C ASN A 187 -11.44 0.36 -12.79
N MET A 188 -10.94 -0.86 -12.93
CA MET A 188 -10.17 -1.56 -11.90
C MET A 188 -9.13 -2.47 -12.54
N LEU A 189 -7.94 -2.49 -11.95
CA LEU A 189 -6.85 -3.37 -12.33
C LEU A 189 -6.10 -3.81 -11.07
N GLU A 190 -5.82 -5.09 -10.97
CA GLU A 190 -4.95 -5.69 -9.98
C GLU A 190 -3.67 -6.18 -10.66
N TYR A 191 -2.51 -5.81 -10.11
CA TYR A 191 -1.21 -6.24 -10.61
C TYR A 191 -0.46 -7.00 -9.53
N GLU A 192 -0.32 -8.32 -9.74
CA GLU A 192 0.50 -9.21 -8.91
C GLU A 192 1.94 -9.11 -9.39
N SER A 193 2.78 -8.38 -8.66
CA SER A 193 4.13 -8.04 -9.13
C SER A 193 5.07 -9.23 -9.19
N ASP A 194 4.91 -10.21 -8.31
CA ASP A 194 5.69 -11.46 -8.29
C ASP A 194 5.34 -12.42 -9.44
N LYS A 195 4.15 -12.26 -10.03
CA LYS A 195 3.66 -13.08 -11.16
C LYS A 195 3.69 -12.36 -12.49
N ASN A 196 4.03 -11.07 -12.51
CA ASN A 196 3.93 -10.20 -13.68
C ASN A 196 2.54 -10.29 -14.36
N LEU A 197 1.48 -10.36 -13.54
CA LEU A 197 0.11 -10.58 -13.97
C LEU A 197 -0.78 -9.39 -13.65
N ALA A 198 -1.33 -8.75 -14.68
CA ALA A 198 -2.37 -7.73 -14.55
C ALA A 198 -3.74 -8.36 -14.83
N THR A 199 -4.67 -8.26 -13.88
CA THR A 199 -6.07 -8.66 -14.03
C THR A 199 -6.94 -7.42 -14.07
N PHE A 200 -7.86 -7.30 -15.02
CA PHE A 200 -8.71 -6.14 -15.20
C PHE A 200 -10.18 -6.53 -15.37
N GLY A 201 -11.07 -5.63 -14.98
CA GLY A 201 -12.51 -5.85 -15.02
C GLY A 201 -13.33 -4.57 -15.07
N TYR A 202 -14.65 -4.73 -14.97
CA TYR A 202 -15.60 -3.63 -14.92
C TYR A 202 -15.60 -2.72 -16.16
N GLY A 203 -15.63 -3.35 -17.33
CA GLY A 203 -15.64 -2.64 -18.60
C GLY A 203 -14.23 -2.25 -19.06
N THR A 204 -13.64 -3.07 -19.89
CA THR A 204 -12.29 -2.91 -20.40
C THR A 204 -12.31 -2.59 -21.87
N ASN A 205 -11.52 -1.62 -22.27
CA ASN A 205 -11.25 -1.31 -23.67
C ASN A 205 -9.74 -1.39 -23.90
N ALA A 206 -9.33 -1.99 -24.99
CA ALA A 206 -7.94 -2.13 -25.39
C ALA A 206 -7.75 -1.64 -26.83
N TRP A 207 -6.62 -1.03 -27.10
CA TRP A 207 -6.24 -0.54 -28.42
C TRP A 207 -4.85 -1.02 -28.79
N GLN A 208 -4.73 -1.46 -30.04
CA GLN A 208 -3.44 -1.68 -30.66
C GLN A 208 -3.49 -1.08 -32.06
N LYS A 209 -2.73 -0.01 -32.30
CA LYS A 209 -2.82 0.81 -33.52
C LYS A 209 -4.28 1.26 -33.74
N ASP A 210 -4.86 0.92 -34.89
CA ASP A 210 -6.24 1.28 -35.29
C ASP A 210 -7.27 0.24 -34.85
N ASN A 211 -6.83 -0.88 -34.25
CA ASN A 211 -7.73 -1.91 -33.76
C ASN A 211 -8.20 -1.58 -32.32
N MET A 212 -9.46 -1.82 -32.07
CA MET A 212 -10.10 -1.66 -30.76
C MET A 212 -10.73 -2.97 -30.33
N LEU A 213 -10.64 -3.26 -29.05
CA LEU A 213 -11.31 -4.38 -28.40
C LEU A 213 -12.01 -3.89 -27.15
N SER A 214 -13.24 -4.36 -26.88
CA SER A 214 -13.90 -4.20 -25.58
C SER A 214 -14.27 -5.53 -24.97
N SER A 215 -14.30 -5.62 -23.64
CA SER A 215 -14.71 -6.82 -22.90
C SER A 215 -15.13 -6.43 -21.48
N ASP A 216 -15.81 -7.35 -20.77
CA ASP A 216 -16.16 -7.12 -19.37
C ASP A 216 -14.93 -7.30 -18.46
N SER A 217 -14.02 -8.24 -18.77
CA SER A 217 -12.87 -8.58 -17.96
C SER A 217 -11.74 -9.20 -18.78
N GLY A 218 -10.60 -9.40 -18.15
CA GLY A 218 -9.47 -10.08 -18.74
C GLY A 218 -8.22 -10.05 -17.87
N TRP A 219 -7.12 -10.49 -18.43
CA TRP A 219 -5.81 -10.41 -17.82
C TRP A 219 -4.71 -10.27 -18.87
N TYR A 220 -3.57 -9.77 -18.43
CA TYR A 220 -2.33 -9.69 -19.19
C TYR A 220 -1.19 -10.32 -18.42
N ASN A 221 -0.54 -11.30 -19.02
CA ASN A 221 0.69 -11.89 -18.50
C ASN A 221 1.90 -11.28 -19.22
N ARG A 222 2.68 -10.49 -18.48
CA ARG A 222 3.81 -9.73 -19.02
C ARG A 222 4.93 -10.64 -19.55
N GLU A 223 5.24 -11.74 -18.84
CA GLU A 223 6.33 -12.64 -19.25
C GLU A 223 6.05 -13.36 -20.55
N LYS A 224 4.78 -13.67 -20.78
CA LYS A 224 4.33 -14.38 -21.99
C LYS A 224 3.88 -13.43 -23.08
N GLU A 225 3.73 -12.15 -22.77
CA GLU A 225 3.15 -11.12 -23.66
C GLU A 225 1.75 -11.50 -24.18
N ILE A 226 0.96 -12.19 -23.34
CA ILE A 226 -0.37 -12.70 -23.71
C ILE A 226 -1.44 -11.90 -22.99
N PHE A 227 -2.39 -11.36 -23.76
CA PHE A 227 -3.66 -10.87 -23.26
C PHE A 227 -4.74 -11.95 -23.41
N PHE A 228 -5.60 -12.02 -22.41
CA PHE A 228 -6.85 -12.77 -22.46
C PHE A 228 -8.00 -11.83 -22.13
N PHE A 229 -8.98 -11.78 -23.00
CA PHE A 229 -10.23 -11.02 -22.83
C PHE A 229 -11.40 -11.97 -22.69
N ASN A 230 -12.33 -11.68 -21.80
CA ASN A 230 -13.40 -12.59 -21.43
C ASN A 230 -14.71 -11.84 -21.18
N ASN A 231 -15.79 -12.48 -21.59
CA ASN A 231 -17.16 -12.01 -21.55
C ASN A 231 -17.42 -10.76 -22.41
N ASN A 232 -18.40 -10.90 -23.30
CA ASN A 232 -18.86 -9.84 -24.20
C ASN A 232 -17.70 -9.21 -25.01
N VAL A 233 -16.79 -10.04 -25.51
CA VAL A 233 -15.66 -9.55 -26.30
C VAL A 233 -16.16 -9.05 -27.65
N HIS A 234 -15.86 -7.79 -27.95
CA HIS A 234 -16.16 -7.14 -29.20
C HIS A 234 -14.87 -6.57 -29.79
N VAL A 235 -14.56 -6.98 -31.02
CA VAL A 235 -13.35 -6.56 -31.76
C VAL A 235 -13.75 -5.73 -32.96
N MET A 236 -13.10 -4.60 -33.13
CA MET A 236 -13.23 -3.69 -34.28
C MET A 236 -11.86 -3.45 -34.90
N THR A 237 -11.79 -3.63 -36.21
CA THR A 237 -10.64 -3.26 -37.04
C THR A 237 -11.10 -2.34 -38.15
N ASP A 238 -10.20 -1.83 -38.98
CA ASP A 238 -10.54 -0.97 -40.13
C ASP A 238 -11.53 -1.58 -41.09
N SER A 239 -11.59 -2.91 -41.20
CA SER A 239 -12.36 -3.62 -42.24
C SER A 239 -13.30 -4.69 -41.69
N GLN A 240 -13.22 -5.03 -40.40
CA GLN A 240 -13.95 -6.14 -39.80
C GLN A 240 -14.42 -5.81 -38.39
N GLU A 241 -15.54 -6.41 -38.04
CA GLU A 241 -16.14 -6.35 -36.71
C GLU A 241 -16.59 -7.75 -36.29
N GLY A 242 -16.40 -8.12 -35.05
CA GLY A 242 -16.72 -9.46 -34.57
C GLY A 242 -16.97 -9.52 -33.06
N TRP A 243 -17.73 -10.52 -32.65
CA TRP A 243 -18.08 -10.80 -31.25
C TRP A 243 -17.74 -12.23 -30.88
N CYS A 244 -17.26 -12.44 -29.67
CA CYS A 244 -17.01 -13.77 -29.10
C CYS A 244 -17.09 -13.73 -27.57
N ASP A 245 -17.13 -14.91 -26.94
CA ASP A 245 -17.15 -15.01 -25.47
C ASP A 245 -15.76 -14.76 -24.88
N SER A 246 -14.71 -15.18 -25.59
CA SER A 246 -13.34 -14.98 -25.13
C SER A 246 -12.34 -14.89 -26.29
N LEU A 247 -11.22 -14.19 -26.06
CA LEU A 247 -10.17 -13.99 -27.04
C LEU A 247 -8.80 -14.00 -26.37
N TYR A 248 -7.87 -14.76 -26.96
CA TYR A 248 -6.43 -14.63 -26.69
C TYR A 248 -5.79 -13.74 -27.75
N PHE A 249 -4.89 -12.87 -27.28
CA PHE A 249 -4.16 -11.95 -28.13
C PHE A 249 -2.68 -11.99 -27.75
N TYR A 250 -1.81 -12.13 -28.79
CA TYR A 250 -0.37 -12.33 -28.66
C TYR A 250 0.42 -11.19 -29.29
#